data_a8efd3e4ad4ccf8cc79a9afc94d9787f
#
_entry.id   a8efd3e4ad4ccf8cc79a9afc94d9787f
#
_cell.length_a   1.000
_cell.length_b   1.000
_cell.length_c   1.000
_cell.angle_alpha   90.00
_cell.angle_beta   90.00
_cell.angle_gamma   90.00
#
_symmetry.space_group_name_H-M   'P 1'
#
loop_
_entity.id
_entity.type
_entity.pdbx_description
1 polymer ?
#
loop_
_entity_poly.entity_id
_entity_poly.type
_entity_poly.pdbx_seq_one_letter_code
_entity_poly.pdbx_strand_id
1 'polypeptide(L)'
;MIPVSGRLPEELYQWLSTLPLEGATTVSDRIRIAVATLKRLHDGDSDYMGALGMQRDLVRNTRDQIASLERNAGVHSAVLAAFVDHVPGLVALLNAAQIKDSASARELEEQLVRRLFQLTEALLRQVVTTEAAAFDVHVVHKQAPRFIELVQAIISTNQIRGDKHG
;
A
#
# COMPACT_ATOMS: atom_id res chain seq x y z
N MET A 1 -16.66 -23.36 21.81
CA MET A 1 -16.67 -23.26 20.33
C MET A 1 -18.03 -23.65 19.83
N ILE A 2 -18.61 -22.86 18.94
CA ILE A 2 -19.92 -23.14 18.32
C ILE A 2 -19.65 -23.86 16.99
N PRO A 3 -20.19 -25.07 16.73
CA PRO A 3 -20.02 -25.72 15.44
C PRO A 3 -20.78 -24.95 14.35
N VAL A 4 -20.11 -24.73 13.21
CA VAL A 4 -20.70 -24.09 12.03
C VAL A 4 -20.61 -25.08 10.88
N SER A 5 -21.72 -25.35 10.19
CA SER A 5 -21.75 -26.20 9.01
C SER A 5 -22.12 -25.36 7.78
N GLY A 6 -21.46 -25.64 6.66
CA GLY A 6 -21.72 -24.98 5.39
C GLY A 6 -21.24 -25.86 4.23
N ARG A 7 -21.79 -25.59 3.02
CA ARG A 7 -21.33 -26.24 1.79
C ARG A 7 -20.46 -25.25 1.03
N LEU A 8 -19.27 -25.68 0.60
CA LEU A 8 -18.39 -24.90 -0.28
C LEU A 8 -18.47 -25.48 -1.70
N PRO A 9 -18.43 -24.62 -2.74
CA PRO A 9 -18.14 -25.08 -4.10
C PRO A 9 -16.82 -25.88 -4.13
N GLU A 10 -16.75 -26.88 -5.01
CA GLU A 10 -15.59 -27.77 -5.08
C GLU A 10 -14.29 -27.03 -5.34
N GLU A 11 -14.30 -26.04 -6.22
CA GLU A 11 -13.16 -25.20 -6.55
C GLU A 11 -12.61 -24.46 -5.30
N LEU A 12 -13.50 -23.87 -4.50
CA LEU A 12 -13.09 -23.19 -3.27
C LEU A 12 -12.58 -24.18 -2.20
N TYR A 13 -13.16 -25.37 -2.15
CA TYR A 13 -12.68 -26.41 -1.23
C TYR A 13 -11.27 -26.89 -1.60
N GLN A 14 -11.03 -27.14 -2.89
CA GLN A 14 -9.71 -27.56 -3.38
C GLN A 14 -8.67 -26.46 -3.15
N TRP A 15 -8.98 -25.22 -3.50
CA TRP A 15 -8.11 -24.08 -3.24
C TRP A 15 -7.77 -23.95 -1.74
N LEU A 16 -8.80 -23.97 -0.87
CA LEU A 16 -8.62 -23.87 0.57
C LEU A 16 -7.78 -25.04 1.13
N SER A 17 -7.96 -26.25 0.58
CA SER A 17 -7.23 -27.44 1.02
C SER A 17 -5.74 -27.40 0.69
N THR A 18 -5.37 -26.66 -0.36
CA THR A 18 -3.98 -26.51 -0.81
C THR A 18 -3.32 -25.21 -0.32
N LEU A 19 -4.10 -24.28 0.25
CA LEU A 19 -3.58 -22.98 0.68
C LEU A 19 -2.56 -23.16 1.82
N PRO A 20 -1.31 -22.72 1.66
CA PRO A 20 -0.30 -22.76 2.70
C PRO A 20 -0.57 -21.67 3.73
N LEU A 21 -1.18 -22.03 4.85
CA LEU A 21 -1.42 -21.13 5.99
C LEU A 21 -0.65 -21.65 7.20
N GLU A 22 0.15 -20.76 7.78
CA GLU A 22 0.88 -21.05 9.00
C GLU A 22 -0.09 -21.39 10.15
N GLY A 23 0.17 -22.48 10.86
CA GLY A 23 -0.69 -22.97 11.95
C GLY A 23 -1.96 -23.72 11.51
N ALA A 24 -2.19 -23.92 10.20
CA ALA A 24 -3.34 -24.68 9.69
C ALA A 24 -2.94 -26.10 9.27
N THR A 25 -3.36 -27.09 10.03
CA THR A 25 -3.15 -28.52 9.71
C THR A 25 -4.37 -29.15 9.04
N THR A 26 -5.56 -28.62 9.26
CA THR A 26 -6.83 -29.14 8.73
C THR A 26 -7.57 -28.07 7.93
N VAL A 27 -8.54 -28.49 7.09
CA VAL A 27 -9.46 -27.57 6.39
C VAL A 27 -10.24 -26.70 7.39
N SER A 28 -10.63 -27.27 8.54
CA SER A 28 -11.29 -26.52 9.61
C SER A 28 -10.42 -25.41 10.19
N ASP A 29 -9.12 -25.63 10.33
CA ASP A 29 -8.18 -24.57 10.76
C ASP A 29 -8.08 -23.47 9.72
N ARG A 30 -8.00 -23.83 8.44
CA ARG A 30 -7.96 -22.87 7.33
C ARG A 30 -9.22 -22.02 7.28
N ILE A 31 -10.41 -22.63 7.44
CA ILE A 31 -11.69 -21.90 7.53
C ILE A 31 -11.67 -20.94 8.72
N ARG A 32 -11.19 -21.38 9.89
CA ARG A 32 -11.13 -20.54 11.09
C ARG A 32 -10.21 -19.33 10.89
N ILE A 33 -9.04 -19.56 10.28
CA ILE A 33 -8.09 -18.48 9.94
C ILE A 33 -8.71 -17.54 8.92
N ALA A 34 -9.36 -18.04 7.87
CA ALA A 34 -10.01 -17.22 6.84
C ALA A 34 -11.12 -16.33 7.45
N VAL A 35 -11.98 -16.90 8.31
CA VAL A 35 -13.03 -16.14 8.99
C VAL A 35 -12.44 -15.10 9.96
N ALA A 36 -11.38 -15.44 10.69
CA ALA A 36 -10.69 -14.50 11.56
C ALA A 36 -10.04 -13.35 10.76
N THR A 37 -9.49 -13.66 9.60
CA THR A 37 -8.92 -12.65 8.67
C THR A 37 -10.02 -11.75 8.11
N LEU A 38 -11.15 -12.33 7.67
CA LEU A 38 -12.29 -11.55 7.19
C LEU A 38 -12.85 -10.63 8.29
N LYS A 39 -12.93 -11.12 9.54
CA LYS A 39 -13.34 -10.29 10.68
C LYS A 39 -12.41 -9.10 10.86
N ARG A 40 -11.08 -9.31 10.84
CA ARG A 40 -10.10 -8.21 10.95
C ARG A 40 -10.20 -7.21 9.79
N LEU A 41 -10.46 -7.69 8.58
CA LEU A 41 -10.70 -6.83 7.41
C LEU A 41 -11.96 -5.97 7.58
N HIS A 42 -13.03 -6.54 8.14
CA HIS A 42 -14.31 -5.86 8.30
C HIS A 42 -14.30 -4.89 9.49
N ASP A 43 -13.80 -5.33 10.64
CA ASP A 43 -13.87 -4.54 11.90
C ASP A 43 -12.73 -3.49 11.99
N GLY A 44 -11.76 -3.56 11.09
CA GLY A 44 -10.49 -2.87 11.21
C GLY A 44 -9.57 -3.57 12.20
N ASP A 45 -8.26 -3.36 12.05
CA ASP A 45 -7.29 -3.76 13.07
C ASP A 45 -7.02 -2.52 13.93
N SER A 46 -7.26 -2.59 15.23
CA SER A 46 -6.97 -1.48 16.15
C SER A 46 -5.48 -1.22 16.33
N ASP A 47 -4.65 -2.12 15.80
CA ASP A 47 -3.20 -2.04 15.81
C ASP A 47 -2.64 -1.83 14.39
N TYR A 48 -1.90 -0.74 14.22
CA TYR A 48 -1.23 -0.42 12.96
C TYR A 48 -0.29 -1.53 12.47
N MET A 49 0.44 -2.19 13.38
CA MET A 49 1.39 -3.23 12.98
C MET A 49 0.68 -4.48 12.46
N GLY A 50 -0.44 -4.85 13.07
CA GLY A 50 -1.30 -5.93 12.58
C GLY A 50 -1.90 -5.61 11.21
N ALA A 51 -2.45 -4.41 11.05
CA ALA A 51 -2.96 -3.92 9.76
C ALA A 51 -1.86 -3.90 8.68
N LEU A 52 -0.66 -3.42 9.01
CA LEU A 52 0.47 -3.39 8.07
C LEU A 52 0.91 -4.80 7.65
N GLY A 53 0.99 -5.74 8.60
CA GLY A 53 1.29 -7.14 8.31
C GLY A 53 0.31 -7.72 7.30
N MET A 54 -0.98 -7.54 7.53
CA MET A 54 -2.04 -8.00 6.63
C MET A 54 -1.93 -7.38 5.23
N GLN A 55 -1.68 -6.07 5.12
CA GLN A 55 -1.53 -5.40 3.82
C GLN A 55 -0.28 -5.88 3.07
N ARG A 56 0.82 -6.15 3.77
CA ARG A 56 2.03 -6.74 3.17
C ARG A 56 1.79 -8.16 2.67
N ASP A 57 1.00 -8.95 3.38
CA ASP A 57 0.64 -10.30 2.94
C ASP A 57 -0.22 -10.29 1.68
N LEU A 58 -1.16 -9.33 1.55
CA LEU A 58 -1.97 -9.17 0.35
C LEU A 58 -1.14 -8.85 -0.90
N VAL A 59 -0.06 -8.06 -0.77
CA VAL A 59 0.81 -7.72 -1.90
C VAL A 59 1.98 -8.67 -2.08
N ARG A 60 2.13 -9.70 -1.23
CA ARG A 60 3.26 -10.65 -1.27
C ARG A 60 3.41 -11.32 -2.64
N ASN A 61 2.32 -11.88 -3.17
CA ASN A 61 2.35 -12.54 -4.47
C ASN A 61 2.77 -11.60 -5.60
N THR A 62 2.28 -10.35 -5.60
CA THR A 62 2.69 -9.33 -6.58
C THR A 62 4.16 -8.98 -6.43
N ARG A 63 4.67 -8.84 -5.20
CA ARG A 63 6.09 -8.62 -4.92
C ARG A 63 6.97 -9.74 -5.48
N ASP A 64 6.56 -10.99 -5.26
CA ASP A 64 7.31 -12.17 -5.74
C ASP A 64 7.31 -12.25 -7.27
N GLN A 65 6.19 -11.92 -7.91
CA GLN A 65 6.08 -11.83 -9.37
C GLN A 65 6.98 -10.73 -9.94
N ILE A 66 6.99 -9.53 -9.34
CA ILE A 66 7.88 -8.43 -9.73
C ILE A 66 9.34 -8.87 -9.61
N ALA A 67 9.74 -9.43 -8.47
CA ALA A 67 11.10 -9.90 -8.25
C ALA A 67 11.53 -10.99 -9.24
N SER A 68 10.61 -11.88 -9.62
CA SER A 68 10.86 -12.89 -10.66
C SER A 68 11.03 -12.26 -12.05
N LEU A 69 10.18 -11.30 -12.39
CA LEU A 69 10.25 -10.59 -13.67
C LEU A 69 11.54 -9.77 -13.79
N GLU A 70 11.93 -9.06 -12.72
CA GLU A 70 13.18 -8.28 -12.66
C GLU A 70 14.40 -9.16 -12.88
N ARG A 71 14.47 -10.33 -12.22
CA ARG A 71 15.56 -11.30 -12.44
C ARG A 71 15.63 -11.79 -13.87
N ASN A 72 14.49 -12.08 -14.49
CA ASN A 72 14.42 -12.62 -15.84
C ASN A 72 14.75 -11.56 -16.91
N ALA A 73 14.34 -10.32 -16.66
CA ALA A 73 14.55 -9.21 -17.59
C ALA A 73 15.91 -8.51 -17.37
N GLY A 74 16.60 -8.75 -16.25
CA GLY A 74 17.83 -8.02 -15.89
C GLY A 74 17.58 -6.54 -15.60
N VAL A 75 16.34 -6.17 -15.24
CA VAL A 75 15.92 -4.78 -14.99
C VAL A 75 15.34 -4.69 -13.59
N HIS A 76 15.74 -3.67 -12.83
CA HIS A 76 15.11 -3.36 -11.54
C HIS A 76 14.19 -2.15 -11.66
N SER A 77 12.98 -2.24 -11.10
CA SER A 77 12.02 -1.14 -11.08
C SER A 77 11.93 -0.48 -9.71
N ALA A 78 12.68 0.59 -9.51
CA ALA A 78 12.55 1.44 -8.32
C ALA A 78 11.14 2.04 -8.17
N VAL A 79 10.43 2.24 -9.28
CA VAL A 79 9.04 2.72 -9.28
C VAL A 79 8.12 1.68 -8.66
N LEU A 80 8.15 0.42 -9.11
CA LEU A 80 7.31 -0.64 -8.53
C LEU A 80 7.69 -0.92 -7.07
N ALA A 81 9.00 -0.92 -6.75
CA ALA A 81 9.47 -1.07 -5.39
C ALA A 81 8.89 0.01 -4.46
N ALA A 82 8.92 1.28 -4.89
CA ALA A 82 8.35 2.38 -4.12
C ALA A 82 6.85 2.17 -3.80
N PHE A 83 6.05 1.73 -4.77
CA PHE A 83 4.63 1.44 -4.55
C PHE A 83 4.41 0.27 -3.59
N VAL A 84 5.11 -0.85 -3.80
CA VAL A 84 4.97 -2.06 -2.96
C VAL A 84 5.40 -1.79 -1.51
N ASP A 85 6.35 -0.89 -1.30
CA ASP A 85 6.84 -0.56 0.04
C ASP A 85 5.97 0.49 0.77
N HIS A 86 5.43 1.48 0.05
CA HIS A 86 4.70 2.60 0.68
C HIS A 86 3.19 2.39 0.76
N VAL A 87 2.55 1.81 -0.28
CA VAL A 87 1.09 1.68 -0.34
C VAL A 87 0.51 0.83 0.80
N PRO A 88 1.09 -0.33 1.17
CA PRO A 88 0.61 -1.09 2.32
C PRO A 88 0.55 -0.28 3.61
N GLY A 89 1.53 0.61 3.84
CA GLY A 89 1.56 1.47 5.01
C GLY A 89 0.48 2.56 5.01
N LEU A 90 0.11 3.09 3.84
CA LEU A 90 -1.01 4.04 3.71
C LEU A 90 -2.34 3.36 4.01
N VAL A 91 -2.58 2.17 3.44
CA VAL A 91 -3.80 1.41 3.67
C VAL A 91 -3.90 0.95 5.13
N ALA A 92 -2.78 0.53 5.73
CA ALA A 92 -2.74 0.13 7.13
C ALA A 92 -3.11 1.29 8.08
N LEU A 93 -2.68 2.53 7.79
CA LEU A 93 -3.09 3.69 8.57
C LEU A 93 -4.60 3.91 8.52
N LEU A 94 -5.22 3.78 7.35
CA LEU A 94 -6.67 3.90 7.20
C LEU A 94 -7.42 2.78 7.93
N ASN A 95 -6.93 1.54 7.85
CA ASN A 95 -7.56 0.38 8.48
C ASN A 95 -7.44 0.39 10.01
N ALA A 96 -6.34 0.93 10.56
CA ALA A 96 -6.11 1.02 12.00
C ALA A 96 -6.67 2.32 12.61
N ALA A 97 -7.14 3.25 11.79
CA ALA A 97 -7.59 4.55 12.25
C ALA A 97 -8.84 4.44 13.14
N GLN A 98 -8.75 5.00 14.33
CA GLN A 98 -9.89 5.18 15.25
C GLN A 98 -10.22 6.66 15.39
N ILE A 99 -11.07 7.16 14.50
CA ILE A 99 -11.47 8.56 14.49
C ILE A 99 -12.59 8.76 15.50
N LYS A 100 -12.31 9.42 16.63
CA LYS A 100 -13.26 9.69 17.71
C LYS A 100 -13.59 11.18 17.82
N ASP A 101 -12.71 12.04 17.33
CA ASP A 101 -12.81 13.49 17.43
C ASP A 101 -11.95 14.16 16.33
N SER A 102 -11.99 15.50 16.30
CA SER A 102 -11.21 16.28 15.34
C SER A 102 -9.70 16.23 15.60
N ALA A 103 -9.25 15.85 16.79
CA ALA A 103 -7.83 15.73 17.07
C ALA A 103 -7.26 14.44 16.45
N SER A 104 -7.94 13.31 16.64
CA SER A 104 -7.57 12.03 16.02
C SER A 104 -7.69 12.07 14.48
N ALA A 105 -8.67 12.84 13.94
CA ALA A 105 -8.76 13.06 12.50
C ALA A 105 -7.53 13.83 11.96
N ARG A 106 -7.10 14.91 12.63
CA ARG A 106 -5.90 15.68 12.25
C ARG A 106 -4.63 14.85 12.31
N GLU A 107 -4.49 14.03 13.33
CA GLU A 107 -3.33 13.13 13.47
C GLU A 107 -3.27 12.14 12.29
N LEU A 108 -4.41 11.56 11.89
CA LEU A 108 -4.47 10.68 10.73
C LEU A 108 -4.12 11.42 9.44
N GLU A 109 -4.68 12.62 9.23
CA GLU A 109 -4.35 13.47 8.08
C GLU A 109 -2.84 13.73 7.98
N GLU A 110 -2.20 14.12 9.10
CA GLU A 110 -0.76 14.37 9.14
C GLU A 110 0.05 13.11 8.78
N GLN A 111 -0.32 11.96 9.32
CA GLN A 111 0.37 10.70 9.04
C GLN A 111 0.22 10.27 7.58
N LEU A 112 -1.00 10.39 7.01
CA LEU A 112 -1.27 10.06 5.61
C LEU A 112 -0.51 10.99 4.65
N VAL A 113 -0.57 12.30 4.90
CA VAL A 113 0.13 13.30 4.10
C VAL A 113 1.63 13.05 4.13
N ARG A 114 2.22 12.84 5.31
CA ARG A 114 3.65 12.53 5.47
C ARG A 114 4.06 11.33 4.63
N ARG A 115 3.30 10.23 4.68
CA ARG A 115 3.62 9.01 3.90
C ARG A 115 3.42 9.20 2.40
N LEU A 116 2.40 9.95 2.01
CA LEU A 116 2.18 10.27 0.60
C LEU A 116 3.34 11.11 0.04
N PHE A 117 3.82 12.09 0.79
CA PHE A 117 4.99 12.89 0.39
C PHE A 117 6.27 12.04 0.30
N GLN A 118 6.47 11.07 1.20
CA GLN A 118 7.59 10.12 1.10
C GLN A 118 7.53 9.30 -0.20
N LEU A 119 6.35 8.77 -0.57
CA LEU A 119 6.17 8.08 -1.84
C LEU A 119 6.42 9.01 -3.02
N THR A 120 5.86 10.23 -2.98
CA THR A 120 6.05 11.23 -4.03
C THR A 120 7.53 11.58 -4.20
N GLU A 121 8.26 11.78 -3.10
CA GLU A 121 9.71 12.03 -3.14
C GLU A 121 10.47 10.85 -3.76
N ALA A 122 10.15 9.60 -3.38
CA ALA A 122 10.78 8.42 -3.95
C ALA A 122 10.57 8.34 -5.48
N LEU A 123 9.38 8.69 -5.96
CA LEU A 123 9.09 8.73 -7.40
C LEU A 123 9.78 9.91 -8.10
N LEU A 124 9.78 11.10 -7.51
CA LEU A 124 10.39 12.29 -8.11
C LEU A 124 11.91 12.19 -8.17
N ARG A 125 12.55 11.46 -7.25
CA ARG A 125 13.99 11.16 -7.35
C ARG A 125 14.34 10.44 -8.65
N GLN A 126 13.42 9.68 -9.25
CA GLN A 126 13.60 9.03 -10.54
C GLN A 126 13.57 10.00 -11.72
N VAL A 127 13.06 11.22 -11.55
CA VAL A 127 13.03 12.26 -12.60
C VAL A 127 14.39 12.99 -12.70
N VAL A 128 15.18 12.99 -11.63
CA VAL A 128 16.50 13.64 -11.60
C VAL A 128 17.50 12.94 -12.51
N THR A 129 17.30 11.65 -12.78
CA THR A 129 18.11 10.89 -13.73
C THR A 129 17.50 10.95 -15.13
N THR A 130 18.32 10.81 -16.16
CA THR A 130 17.87 10.84 -17.57
C THR A 130 16.86 9.72 -17.87
N GLU A 131 17.01 8.58 -17.18
CA GLU A 131 16.15 7.41 -17.29
C GLU A 131 15.75 6.95 -15.88
N ALA A 132 14.46 6.71 -15.67
CA ALA A 132 14.01 6.12 -14.44
C ALA A 132 14.41 4.64 -14.36
N ALA A 133 14.76 4.16 -13.16
CA ALA A 133 14.90 2.73 -12.92
C ALA A 133 13.49 2.09 -12.92
N ALA A 134 13.01 1.71 -14.10
CA ALA A 134 11.67 1.18 -14.34
C ALA A 134 11.63 0.36 -15.63
N PHE A 135 10.60 -0.48 -15.82
CA PHE A 135 10.38 -1.19 -17.08
C PHE A 135 10.05 -0.23 -18.25
N ASP A 136 9.38 0.87 -18.00
CA ASP A 136 9.29 2.03 -18.91
C ASP A 136 10.12 3.15 -18.29
N VAL A 137 11.33 3.36 -18.81
CA VAL A 137 12.28 4.38 -18.33
C VAL A 137 11.72 5.81 -18.37
N HIS A 138 10.66 6.05 -19.15
CA HIS A 138 10.01 7.35 -19.28
C HIS A 138 8.72 7.46 -18.46
N VAL A 139 8.31 6.43 -17.71
CA VAL A 139 7.00 6.41 -17.02
C VAL A 139 6.81 7.60 -16.07
N VAL A 140 7.85 7.96 -15.32
CA VAL A 140 7.80 9.10 -14.37
C VAL A 140 7.89 10.42 -15.13
N HIS A 141 8.76 10.52 -16.13
CA HIS A 141 8.95 11.73 -16.94
C HIS A 141 7.66 12.14 -17.69
N LYS A 142 6.85 11.18 -18.13
CA LYS A 142 5.56 11.45 -18.78
C LYS A 142 4.56 12.17 -17.86
N GLN A 143 4.66 11.96 -16.54
CA GLN A 143 3.76 12.54 -15.54
C GLN A 143 4.36 13.79 -14.84
N ALA A 144 5.68 13.92 -14.82
CA ALA A 144 6.39 14.99 -14.13
C ALA A 144 5.98 16.42 -14.53
N PRO A 145 5.72 16.76 -15.81
CA PRO A 145 5.39 18.12 -16.21
C PRO A 145 4.21 18.71 -15.44
N ARG A 146 3.12 17.95 -15.29
CA ARG A 146 1.92 18.38 -14.53
C ARG A 146 2.25 18.71 -13.08
N PHE A 147 3.09 17.90 -12.46
CA PHE A 147 3.50 18.11 -11.08
C PHE A 147 4.38 19.34 -10.94
N ILE A 148 5.32 19.54 -11.88
CA ILE A 148 6.21 20.71 -11.91
C ILE A 148 5.41 22.00 -12.08
N GLU A 149 4.44 22.05 -13.00
CA GLU A 149 3.54 23.17 -13.18
C GLU A 149 2.79 23.52 -11.89
N LEU A 150 2.26 22.53 -11.17
CA LEU A 150 1.57 22.74 -9.90
C LEU A 150 2.51 23.32 -8.83
N VAL A 151 3.72 22.76 -8.71
CA VAL A 151 4.74 23.24 -7.75
C VAL A 151 5.13 24.69 -8.06
N GLN A 152 5.33 25.04 -9.33
CA GLN A 152 5.63 26.40 -9.76
C GLN A 152 4.48 27.37 -9.41
N ALA A 153 3.24 26.97 -9.64
CA ALA A 153 2.07 27.76 -9.27
C ALA A 153 1.99 28.02 -7.75
N ILE A 154 2.29 26.99 -6.92
CA ILE A 154 2.32 27.11 -5.46
C ILE A 154 3.42 28.09 -5.02
N ILE A 155 4.63 27.98 -5.58
CA ILE A 155 5.76 28.85 -5.25
C ILE A 155 5.42 30.30 -5.61
N SER A 156 4.89 30.56 -6.81
CA SER A 156 4.50 31.90 -7.27
C SER A 156 3.42 32.50 -6.35
N THR A 157 2.44 31.72 -5.93
CA THR A 157 1.37 32.18 -5.03
C THR A 157 1.91 32.56 -3.65
N ASN A 158 2.87 31.80 -3.13
CA ASN A 158 3.49 32.06 -1.82
C ASN A 158 4.39 33.31 -1.85
N GLN A 159 5.09 33.58 -2.95
CA GLN A 159 5.88 34.81 -3.14
C GLN A 159 5.01 36.05 -3.12
N ILE A 160 3.86 36.02 -3.82
CA ILE A 160 2.90 37.14 -3.84
C ILE A 160 2.30 37.42 -2.44
N ARG A 161 2.15 36.39 -1.60
CA ARG A 161 1.67 36.55 -0.22
C ARG A 161 2.74 37.13 0.71
N GLY A 162 4.01 36.74 0.52
CA GLY A 162 5.15 37.27 1.29
C GLY A 162 5.34 38.79 1.09
N ASP A 163 5.21 39.25 -0.15
CA ASP A 163 5.39 40.66 -0.49
C ASP A 163 4.24 41.59 -0.01
N LYS A 164 3.10 41.03 0.42
CA LYS A 164 1.98 41.82 0.96
C LYS A 164 2.01 42.06 2.46
N HIS A 165 2.95 41.43 3.17
CA HIS A 165 3.08 41.50 4.63
C HIS A 165 4.46 42.01 5.10
N GLY A 166 5.29 42.53 4.20
CA GLY A 166 6.50 43.29 4.48
C GLY A 166 6.27 44.76 4.20
#